data_d73630c3060f70f47fd77f316875ee5c
#
_entry.id   d73630c3060f70f47fd77f316875ee5c
#
_cell.length_a   1.000
_cell.length_b   1.000
_cell.length_c   1.000
_cell.angle_alpha   90.00
_cell.angle_beta   90.00
_cell.angle_gamma   90.00
#
_symmetry.space_group_name_H-M   'P 1'
#
loop_
_entity.id
_entity.type
_entity.pdbx_description
1 polymer ?
#
loop_
_entity_poly.entity_id
_entity_poly.type
_entity_poly.pdbx_seq_one_letter_code
_entity_poly.pdbx_strand_id
1 'polypeptide(L)'
;MLPELTNFGYKSVHVSKRVLFLDLVLSIFRLNGLLIAEGDAMTEKLGLTHARWKVIGAVALSRNGLTVPGIARVLGQSRQAVQRITDVMASDGLLEYSSNPKHKRSVLVLLS
;
A
#
# COMPACT_ATOMS: atom_id res chain seq x y z
N MET A 1 -11.42 -3.32 19.27
CA MET A 1 -12.36 -4.36 18.91
C MET A 1 -13.50 -4.44 19.89
N LEU A 2 -14.67 -4.85 19.47
CA LEU A 2 -15.86 -4.84 20.29
C LEU A 2 -16.04 -6.21 20.96
N PRO A 3 -15.79 -6.32 22.27
CA PRO A 3 -15.92 -7.62 22.96
C PRO A 3 -17.33 -8.19 22.88
N GLU A 4 -18.32 -7.33 22.85
CA GLU A 4 -19.71 -7.74 22.75
C GLU A 4 -19.99 -8.49 21.44
N LEU A 5 -19.35 -8.09 20.35
CA LEU A 5 -19.53 -8.77 19.08
C LEU A 5 -18.97 -10.18 19.11
N THR A 6 -17.84 -10.38 19.78
CA THR A 6 -17.24 -11.70 19.94
C THR A 6 -18.14 -12.60 20.76
N ASN A 7 -18.64 -12.10 21.89
CA ASN A 7 -19.55 -12.85 22.73
C ASN A 7 -20.87 -13.12 22.03
N PHE A 8 -21.39 -12.14 21.33
CA PHE A 8 -22.63 -12.26 20.60
C PHE A 8 -22.52 -13.33 19.50
N GLY A 9 -21.47 -13.30 18.72
CA GLY A 9 -21.22 -14.28 17.67
C GLY A 9 -21.03 -15.69 18.22
N TYR A 10 -20.53 -15.80 19.42
CA TYR A 10 -20.33 -17.08 20.07
C TYR A 10 -21.66 -17.71 20.50
N LYS A 11 -22.56 -16.92 21.07
CA LYS A 11 -23.84 -17.41 21.59
C LYS A 11 -24.93 -17.52 20.55
N SER A 12 -24.88 -16.64 19.55
CA SER A 12 -25.89 -16.58 18.51
C SER A 12 -25.36 -17.13 17.24
N VAL A 13 -26.08 -18.05 16.65
CA VAL A 13 -25.75 -18.58 15.33
C VAL A 13 -25.99 -17.53 14.24
N HIS A 14 -26.74 -16.48 14.56
CA HIS A 14 -27.18 -15.50 13.57
C HIS A 14 -26.62 -14.12 13.83
N VAL A 15 -25.32 -13.94 13.55
CA VAL A 15 -24.76 -12.60 13.47
C VAL A 15 -25.10 -12.02 12.11
N SER A 16 -25.68 -10.82 12.09
CA SER A 16 -26.06 -10.14 10.86
C SER A 16 -24.84 -9.98 9.94
N LYS A 17 -25.03 -10.18 8.64
CA LYS A 17 -24.01 -9.93 7.64
C LYS A 17 -23.51 -8.49 7.69
N ARG A 18 -24.39 -7.53 8.00
CA ARG A 18 -24.03 -6.13 8.13
C ARG A 18 -23.06 -5.90 9.28
N VAL A 19 -23.29 -6.57 10.43
CA VAL A 19 -22.40 -6.46 11.58
C VAL A 19 -21.04 -7.06 11.27
N LEU A 20 -20.99 -8.22 10.61
CA LEU A 20 -19.75 -8.84 10.19
C LEU A 20 -18.98 -7.95 9.21
N PHE A 21 -19.70 -7.36 8.26
CA PHE A 21 -19.09 -6.44 7.31
C PHE A 21 -18.50 -5.22 7.99
N LEU A 22 -19.24 -4.60 8.91
CA LEU A 22 -18.76 -3.44 9.65
C LEU A 22 -17.53 -3.78 10.51
N ASP A 23 -17.56 -4.93 11.19
CA ASP A 23 -16.42 -5.36 11.97
C ASP A 23 -15.18 -5.57 11.09
N LEU A 24 -15.36 -6.17 9.94
CA LEU A 24 -14.27 -6.35 8.97
C LEU A 24 -13.71 -4.99 8.51
N VAL A 25 -14.58 -4.06 8.15
CA VAL A 25 -14.16 -2.73 7.69
C VAL A 25 -13.38 -2.00 8.77
N LEU A 26 -13.87 -2.01 10.00
CA LEU A 26 -13.19 -1.37 11.13
C LEU A 26 -11.84 -2.04 11.42
N SER A 27 -11.78 -3.36 11.31
CA SER A 27 -10.54 -4.11 11.49
C SER A 27 -9.51 -3.74 10.42
N ILE A 28 -9.95 -3.55 9.17
CA ILE A 28 -9.07 -3.12 8.09
C ILE A 28 -8.54 -1.72 8.36
N PHE A 29 -9.39 -0.78 8.77
CA PHE A 29 -8.95 0.57 9.10
C PHE A 29 -7.94 0.57 10.24
N ARG A 30 -8.20 -0.21 11.30
CA ARG A 30 -7.29 -0.32 12.42
C ARG A 30 -5.95 -0.91 12.00
N LEU A 31 -5.97 -1.99 11.24
CA LEU A 31 -4.76 -2.63 10.74
C LEU A 31 -3.97 -1.66 9.85
N ASN A 32 -4.66 -0.94 8.98
CA ASN A 32 -4.01 0.04 8.12
C ASN A 32 -3.29 1.12 8.94
N GLY A 33 -3.96 1.64 9.98
CA GLY A 33 -3.33 2.63 10.87
C GLY A 33 -2.11 2.09 11.59
N LEU A 34 -2.18 0.85 12.08
CA LEU A 34 -1.05 0.21 12.74
C LEU A 34 0.12 -0.03 11.77
N LEU A 35 -0.18 -0.45 10.56
CA LEU A 35 0.85 -0.68 9.54
C LEU A 35 1.55 0.62 9.15
N ILE A 36 0.81 1.70 8.99
CA ILE A 36 1.39 3.00 8.66
C ILE A 36 2.31 3.46 9.79
N ALA A 37 1.83 3.40 11.04
CA ALA A 37 2.63 3.81 12.19
C ALA A 37 3.90 2.99 12.33
N GLU A 38 3.80 1.67 12.16
CA GLU A 38 4.95 0.78 12.26
C GLU A 38 5.93 1.02 11.11
N GLY A 39 5.42 1.18 9.90
CA GLY A 39 6.24 1.48 8.74
C GLY A 39 6.98 2.81 8.88
N ASP A 40 6.31 3.83 9.38
CA ASP A 40 6.94 5.14 9.63
C ASP A 40 8.03 5.02 10.69
N ALA A 41 7.79 4.27 11.76
CA ALA A 41 8.80 4.05 12.80
C ALA A 41 10.03 3.33 12.25
N MET A 42 9.84 2.33 11.39
CA MET A 42 10.93 1.58 10.78
C MET A 42 11.75 2.41 9.80
N THR A 43 11.11 3.32 9.09
CA THR A 43 11.74 4.08 8.01
C THR A 43 12.14 5.49 8.41
N GLU A 44 11.79 5.93 9.60
CA GLU A 44 12.10 7.28 10.10
C GLU A 44 13.59 7.59 10.02
N LYS A 45 14.43 6.64 10.42
CA LYS A 45 15.88 6.80 10.39
C LYS A 45 16.43 6.96 8.98
N LEU A 46 15.70 6.49 7.99
CA LEU A 46 16.08 6.59 6.58
C LEU A 46 15.48 7.83 5.91
N GLY A 47 14.72 8.63 6.67
CA GLY A 47 14.07 9.82 6.13
C GLY A 47 12.94 9.53 5.15
N LEU A 48 12.39 8.33 5.22
CA LEU A 48 11.29 7.94 4.32
C LEU A 48 9.95 8.19 4.96
N THR A 49 9.03 8.75 4.18
CA THR A 49 7.62 8.88 4.57
C THR A 49 6.87 7.58 4.26
N HIS A 50 5.69 7.40 4.86
CA HIS A 50 4.89 6.23 4.55
C HIS A 50 4.50 6.15 3.07
N ALA A 51 4.34 7.29 2.39
CA ALA A 51 4.06 7.32 0.97
C ALA A 51 5.22 6.73 0.16
N ARG A 52 6.45 7.06 0.54
CA ARG A 52 7.65 6.58 -0.13
C ARG A 52 7.93 5.10 0.14
N TRP A 53 7.85 4.67 1.39
CA TRP A 53 8.14 3.26 1.68
C TRP A 53 7.10 2.32 1.08
N LYS A 54 5.85 2.76 0.92
CA LYS A 54 4.84 1.95 0.22
C LYS A 54 5.22 1.73 -1.24
N VAL A 55 5.68 2.77 -1.91
CA VAL A 55 6.14 2.66 -3.29
C VAL A 55 7.37 1.74 -3.40
N ILE A 56 8.34 1.93 -2.51
CA ILE A 56 9.53 1.06 -2.46
C ILE A 56 9.11 -0.39 -2.26
N GLY A 57 8.20 -0.64 -1.32
CA GLY A 57 7.71 -2.00 -1.06
C GLY A 57 7.06 -2.64 -2.29
N ALA A 58 6.21 -1.89 -2.99
CA ALA A 58 5.56 -2.38 -4.19
C ALA A 58 6.57 -2.73 -5.27
N VAL A 59 7.56 -1.86 -5.49
CA VAL A 59 8.59 -2.07 -6.52
C VAL A 59 9.53 -3.20 -6.11
N ALA A 60 9.93 -3.26 -4.85
CA ALA A 60 10.84 -4.29 -4.35
C ALA A 60 10.25 -5.71 -4.46
N LEU A 61 8.95 -5.84 -4.25
CA LEU A 61 8.27 -7.13 -4.36
C LEU A 61 8.02 -7.54 -5.81
N SER A 62 8.10 -6.61 -6.74
CA SER A 62 8.00 -6.93 -8.17
C SER A 62 9.38 -7.37 -8.67
N ARG A 63 9.44 -8.47 -9.39
CA ARG A 63 10.74 -8.99 -9.86
C ARG A 63 11.35 -8.14 -10.95
N ASN A 64 10.52 -7.56 -11.80
CA ASN A 64 10.96 -6.87 -13.02
C ASN A 64 10.56 -5.40 -13.04
N GLY A 65 10.25 -4.84 -11.88
CA GLY A 65 9.74 -3.47 -11.80
C GLY A 65 8.25 -3.39 -12.06
N LEU A 66 7.70 -2.22 -11.83
CA LEU A 66 6.28 -1.93 -12.07
C LEU A 66 6.16 -0.63 -12.84
N THR A 67 5.11 -0.52 -13.64
CA THR A 67 4.73 0.77 -14.22
C THR A 67 4.02 1.61 -13.15
N VAL A 68 3.94 2.92 -13.36
CA VAL A 68 3.17 3.80 -12.47
C VAL A 68 1.73 3.32 -12.33
N PRO A 69 1.00 2.98 -13.42
CA PRO A 69 -0.33 2.39 -13.25
C PRO A 69 -0.33 1.09 -12.45
N GLY A 70 0.69 0.27 -12.58
CA GLY A 70 0.84 -0.96 -11.81
C GLY A 70 0.98 -0.69 -10.32
N ILE A 71 1.83 0.26 -9.95
CA ILE A 71 1.99 0.68 -8.54
C ILE A 71 0.67 1.23 -8.01
N ALA A 72 0.00 2.07 -8.80
CA ALA A 72 -1.27 2.66 -8.42
C ALA A 72 -2.32 1.59 -8.09
N ARG A 73 -2.40 0.53 -8.89
CA ARG A 73 -3.31 -0.59 -8.64
C ARG A 73 -2.95 -1.33 -7.34
N VAL A 74 -1.68 -1.61 -7.14
CA VAL A 74 -1.21 -2.33 -5.94
C VAL A 74 -1.52 -1.54 -4.68
N LEU A 75 -1.30 -0.22 -4.71
CA LEU A 75 -1.48 0.63 -3.55
C LEU A 75 -2.90 1.21 -3.41
N GLY A 76 -3.77 1.00 -4.40
CA GLY A 76 -5.10 1.59 -4.38
C GLY A 76 -5.09 3.11 -4.47
N GLN A 77 -4.17 3.67 -5.23
CA GLN A 77 -4.01 5.12 -5.38
C GLN A 77 -4.19 5.54 -6.84
N SER A 78 -4.32 6.85 -7.05
CA SER A 78 -4.42 7.38 -8.40
C SER A 78 -3.06 7.35 -9.11
N ARG A 79 -3.08 7.25 -10.44
CA ARG A 79 -1.86 7.31 -11.25
C ARG A 79 -1.13 8.64 -11.06
N GLN A 80 -1.88 9.73 -10.96
CA GLN A 80 -1.30 11.06 -10.78
C GLN A 80 -0.55 11.17 -9.46
N ALA A 81 -1.14 10.66 -8.37
CA ALA A 81 -0.50 10.68 -7.06
C ALA A 81 0.79 9.84 -7.08
N VAL A 82 0.75 8.65 -7.66
CA VAL A 82 1.91 7.78 -7.76
C VAL A 82 2.97 8.40 -8.65
N GLN A 83 2.60 8.98 -9.81
CA GLN A 83 3.55 9.62 -10.70
C GLN A 83 4.32 10.74 -9.98
N ARG A 84 3.61 11.54 -9.20
CA ARG A 84 4.24 12.64 -8.45
C ARG A 84 5.25 12.10 -7.44
N ILE A 85 4.89 11.05 -6.71
CA ILE A 85 5.78 10.45 -5.72
C ILE A 85 6.99 9.81 -6.39
N THR A 86 6.80 9.04 -7.45
CA THR A 86 7.90 8.37 -8.14
C THR A 86 8.84 9.37 -8.79
N ASP A 87 8.35 10.47 -9.34
CA ASP A 87 9.18 11.50 -9.93
C ASP A 87 10.12 12.14 -8.90
N VAL A 88 9.58 12.46 -7.72
CA VAL A 88 10.39 13.00 -6.62
C VAL A 88 11.42 11.97 -6.15
N MET A 89 11.02 10.72 -6.00
CA MET A 89 11.91 9.65 -5.56
C MET A 89 13.01 9.36 -6.58
N ALA A 90 12.68 9.44 -7.87
CA ALA A 90 13.68 9.28 -8.93
C ALA A 90 14.67 10.44 -8.90
N SER A 91 14.19 11.67 -8.71
CA SER A 91 15.03 12.85 -8.54
C SER A 91 15.96 12.72 -7.33
N ASP A 92 15.50 12.09 -6.27
CA ASP A 92 16.28 11.87 -5.04
C ASP A 92 17.22 10.64 -5.16
N GLY A 93 17.20 9.92 -6.26
CA GLY A 93 18.07 8.77 -6.48
C GLY A 93 17.58 7.47 -5.86
N LEU A 94 16.35 7.42 -5.41
CA LEU A 94 15.78 6.20 -4.78
C LEU A 94 15.18 5.25 -5.83
N LEU A 95 14.70 5.78 -6.92
CA LEU A 95 14.11 5.01 -8.01
C LEU A 95 14.76 5.42 -9.33
N GLU A 96 14.63 4.56 -10.29
CA GLU A 96 15.01 4.88 -11.67
C GLU A 96 13.93 4.40 -12.62
N TYR A 97 13.82 5.09 -13.74
CA TYR A 97 12.91 4.71 -14.82
C TYR A 97 13.68 3.94 -15.88
N SER A 98 13.05 2.89 -16.38
CA SER A 98 13.63 2.04 -17.42
C SER A 98 12.60 1.77 -18.50
N SER A 99 13.06 1.54 -19.72
CA SER A 99 12.16 1.17 -20.81
C SER A 99 11.51 -0.18 -20.53
N ASN A 100 10.24 -0.31 -20.93
CA ASN A 100 9.49 -1.54 -20.76
C ASN A 100 9.57 -2.36 -22.06
N PRO A 101 10.22 -3.52 -22.07
CA PRO A 101 10.33 -4.33 -23.26
C PRO A 101 9.00 -4.84 -23.79
N LYS A 102 7.98 -4.93 -22.93
CA LYS A 102 6.65 -5.40 -23.31
C LYS A 102 5.74 -4.30 -23.85
N HIS A 103 6.08 -3.03 -23.59
CA HIS A 103 5.20 -1.91 -23.94
C HIS A 103 5.99 -0.63 -24.09
N LYS A 104 6.20 -0.20 -25.32
CA LYS A 104 7.10 0.94 -25.63
C LYS A 104 6.65 2.27 -25.02
N ARG A 105 5.34 2.42 -24.74
CA ARG A 105 4.79 3.65 -24.17
C ARG A 105 4.79 3.67 -22.63
N SER A 106 5.08 2.54 -22.00
CA SER A 106 5.10 2.43 -20.56
C SER A 106 6.52 2.37 -20.05
N VAL A 107 6.79 3.06 -18.98
CA VAL A 107 8.10 3.07 -18.33
C VAL A 107 8.03 2.23 -17.08
N LEU A 108 9.06 1.41 -16.87
CA LEU A 108 9.19 0.63 -15.63
C LEU A 108 9.86 1.47 -14.57
N VAL A 109 9.38 1.30 -13.33
CA VAL A 109 9.97 1.89 -12.14
C VAL A 109 10.77 0.79 -11.45
N LEU A 110 12.03 1.07 -11.19
CA LEU A 110 12.97 0.14 -10.55
C LEU A 110 13.61 0.83 -9.36
N LEU A 111 14.09 0.03 -8.40
CA LEU A 111 14.94 0.56 -7.35
C LEU A 111 16.30 0.93 -7.95
N SER A 112 16.84 2.03 -7.48
CA SER A 112 18.17 2.47 -7.88
C SER A 112 19.27 1.59 -7.33
#